data_aca467cbf525c9449f4c0c6798448945
#
_entry.id   aca467cbf525c9449f4c0c6798448945
#
_cell.length_a   1.000
_cell.length_b   1.000
_cell.length_c   1.000
_cell.angle_alpha   90.00
_cell.angle_beta   90.00
_cell.angle_gamma   90.00
#
_symmetry.space_group_name_H-M   'P 1'
#
loop_
_entity.id
_entity.type
_entity.pdbx_description
1 polymer ?
#
loop_
_entity_poly.entity_id
_entity_poly.type
_entity_poly.pdbx_seq_one_letter_code
_entity_poly.pdbx_strand_id
1 'polypeptide(L)'
;KFFRKHYSHPHIDAVAANENLDESQTQAAAYWSRKDISLKDIGINFAYSAAVVYVAKLIAGALSGLIPDTGVVLHMVNTFFGSEYVWITTVAMAVATFGEKQVTKLSGSQEIGTYLIYLFLFVIGVPASIYKIITETPLLLAFTAIMVCVNMLFCFVGGKLLKFDLEDIILASNANIGGPTTAAGMAISQGWSHLVGPVMLVGTFGYVIGTYLGILVGGVLGA
;
A
#
# COMPACT_ATOMS: atom_id res chain seq x y z
N LYS A 1 7.89 7.27 24.12
CA LYS A 1 7.65 8.45 24.99
C LYS A 1 8.08 9.78 24.34
N PHE A 2 9.26 9.86 23.64
CA PHE A 2 9.74 11.08 22.99
C PHE A 2 8.77 11.60 21.93
N PHE A 3 8.37 10.76 20.97
CA PHE A 3 7.46 11.14 19.89
C PHE A 3 6.08 11.53 20.42
N ARG A 4 5.49 10.78 21.35
CA ARG A 4 4.18 11.10 21.96
C ARG A 4 4.15 12.49 22.64
N LYS A 5 5.28 13.00 23.10
CA LYS A 5 5.35 14.34 23.71
C LYS A 5 5.33 15.47 22.68
N HIS A 6 5.75 15.19 21.43
CA HIS A 6 6.01 16.21 20.41
C HIS A 6 5.05 16.20 19.25
N TYR A 7 4.18 15.18 19.14
CA TYR A 7 3.21 14.99 18.07
C TYR A 7 1.82 14.72 18.64
N SER A 8 0.78 15.15 17.92
CA SER A 8 -0.60 14.71 18.18
C SER A 8 -0.73 13.21 17.88
N HIS A 9 -1.49 12.48 18.70
CA HIS A 9 -1.67 11.02 18.59
C HIS A 9 -3.06 10.57 19.06
N PRO A 10 -4.15 11.10 18.46
CA PRO A 10 -5.52 10.84 18.92
C PRO A 10 -5.90 9.36 18.83
N HIS A 11 -5.37 8.65 17.84
CA HIS A 11 -5.72 7.25 17.61
C HIS A 11 -5.02 6.30 18.59
N ILE A 12 -3.78 6.59 18.96
CA ILE A 12 -3.05 5.85 20.02
C ILE A 12 -3.76 6.03 21.36
N ASP A 13 -4.19 7.25 21.66
CA ASP A 13 -4.90 7.54 22.91
C ASP A 13 -6.29 6.91 22.95
N ALA A 14 -6.99 6.87 21.81
CA ALA A 14 -8.29 6.20 21.70
C ALA A 14 -8.18 4.68 21.92
N VAL A 15 -7.15 4.04 21.36
CA VAL A 15 -6.88 2.61 21.56
C VAL A 15 -6.51 2.36 23.04
N ALA A 16 -5.62 3.17 23.63
CA ALA A 16 -5.24 3.03 25.04
C ALA A 16 -6.41 3.26 26.00
N ALA A 17 -7.35 4.15 25.67
CA ALA A 17 -8.56 4.35 26.44
C ALA A 17 -9.51 3.13 26.39
N ASN A 18 -9.47 2.37 25.31
CA ASN A 18 -10.26 1.16 25.11
C ASN A 18 -9.60 -0.11 25.68
N GLU A 19 -8.35 -0.05 26.18
CA GLU A 19 -7.67 -1.20 26.81
C GLU A 19 -8.42 -1.75 28.05
N ASN A 20 -9.37 -0.99 28.61
CA ASN A 20 -10.25 -1.45 29.69
C ASN A 20 -11.54 -2.14 29.18
N LEU A 21 -11.75 -2.22 27.85
CA LEU A 21 -12.83 -2.98 27.24
C LEU A 21 -12.31 -4.41 26.97
N ASP A 22 -13.17 -5.40 27.19
CA ASP A 22 -12.88 -6.80 26.82
C ASP A 22 -12.16 -6.87 25.46
N GLU A 23 -11.08 -7.65 25.35
CA GLU A 23 -10.30 -7.83 24.11
C GLU A 23 -11.19 -8.17 22.90
N SER A 24 -12.34 -8.80 23.15
CA SER A 24 -13.37 -9.10 22.15
C SER A 24 -14.04 -7.87 21.53
N GLN A 25 -13.95 -6.71 22.17
CA GLN A 25 -14.60 -5.46 21.73
C GLN A 25 -13.63 -4.46 21.11
N THR A 26 -12.34 -4.78 21.02
CA THR A 26 -11.37 -3.91 20.34
C THR A 26 -11.65 -3.87 18.83
N GLN A 27 -11.35 -2.73 18.18
CA GLN A 27 -11.48 -2.60 16.72
C GLN A 27 -10.68 -3.68 15.98
N ALA A 28 -9.52 -4.06 16.52
CA ALA A 28 -8.70 -5.14 15.98
C ALA A 28 -9.41 -6.50 16.09
N ALA A 29 -10.04 -6.81 17.24
CA ALA A 29 -10.82 -8.03 17.42
C ALA A 29 -12.05 -8.07 16.49
N ALA A 30 -12.73 -6.94 16.30
CA ALA A 30 -13.85 -6.83 15.36
C ALA A 30 -13.39 -7.05 13.90
N TYR A 31 -12.22 -6.54 13.54
CA TYR A 31 -11.62 -6.75 12.22
C TYR A 31 -11.27 -8.23 11.97
N TRP A 32 -10.73 -8.92 12.98
CA TRP A 32 -10.36 -10.33 12.94
C TRP A 32 -11.49 -11.28 13.34
N SER A 33 -12.70 -10.76 13.58
CA SER A 33 -13.85 -11.59 13.91
C SER A 33 -14.14 -12.58 12.78
N ARG A 34 -14.59 -13.79 13.18
CA ARG A 34 -14.95 -14.82 12.21
C ARG A 34 -16.11 -14.33 11.36
N LYS A 35 -15.96 -14.37 10.04
CA LYS A 35 -17.01 -14.10 9.07
C LYS A 35 -17.36 -15.38 8.33
N ASP A 36 -18.64 -15.55 8.06
CA ASP A 36 -19.11 -16.69 7.27
C ASP A 36 -18.83 -16.42 5.80
N ILE A 37 -17.90 -17.18 5.23
CA ILE A 37 -17.46 -17.09 3.83
C ILE A 37 -17.76 -18.44 3.20
N SER A 38 -18.59 -18.46 2.15
CA SER A 38 -18.89 -19.67 1.39
C SER A 38 -17.87 -19.89 0.27
N LEU A 39 -17.77 -21.13 -0.23
CA LEU A 39 -16.95 -21.45 -1.41
C LEU A 39 -17.39 -20.63 -2.64
N LYS A 40 -18.69 -20.33 -2.74
CA LYS A 40 -19.23 -19.47 -3.78
C LYS A 40 -18.68 -18.04 -3.69
N ASP A 41 -18.59 -17.48 -2.49
CA ASP A 41 -18.05 -16.13 -2.27
C ASP A 41 -16.57 -16.06 -2.67
N ILE A 42 -15.79 -17.09 -2.33
CA ILE A 42 -14.40 -17.21 -2.75
C ILE A 42 -14.31 -17.22 -4.28
N GLY A 43 -15.11 -18.06 -4.95
CA GLY A 43 -15.12 -18.14 -6.41
C GLY A 43 -15.50 -16.82 -7.07
N ILE A 44 -16.49 -16.11 -6.55
CA ILE A 44 -16.93 -14.81 -7.07
C ILE A 44 -15.82 -13.77 -6.90
N ASN A 45 -15.17 -13.71 -5.74
CA ASN A 45 -14.06 -12.78 -5.49
C ASN A 45 -12.88 -13.00 -6.46
N PHE A 46 -12.50 -14.26 -6.70
CA PHE A 46 -11.46 -14.58 -7.67
C PHE A 46 -11.86 -14.22 -9.10
N ALA A 47 -13.09 -14.57 -9.51
CA ALA A 47 -13.61 -14.24 -10.85
C ALA A 47 -13.66 -12.72 -11.07
N TYR A 48 -14.11 -11.97 -10.05
CA TYR A 48 -14.14 -10.52 -10.08
C TYR A 48 -12.74 -9.92 -10.21
N SER A 49 -11.79 -10.36 -9.39
CA SER A 49 -10.40 -9.91 -9.44
C SER A 49 -9.76 -10.21 -10.82
N ALA A 50 -10.00 -11.41 -11.37
CA ALA A 50 -9.52 -11.78 -12.69
C ALA A 50 -10.12 -10.89 -13.80
N ALA A 51 -11.42 -10.57 -13.72
CA ALA A 51 -12.07 -9.67 -14.66
C ALA A 51 -11.47 -8.25 -14.60
N VAL A 52 -11.24 -7.70 -13.41
CA VAL A 52 -10.59 -6.39 -13.23
C VAL A 52 -9.19 -6.39 -13.83
N VAL A 53 -8.38 -7.41 -13.54
CA VAL A 53 -7.02 -7.54 -14.10
C VAL A 53 -7.06 -7.67 -15.63
N TYR A 54 -7.99 -8.45 -16.17
CA TYR A 54 -8.13 -8.61 -17.62
C TYR A 54 -8.48 -7.30 -18.31
N VAL A 55 -9.47 -6.56 -17.79
CA VAL A 55 -9.85 -5.24 -18.32
C VAL A 55 -8.70 -4.27 -18.23
N ALA A 56 -7.99 -4.22 -17.10
CA ALA A 56 -6.84 -3.37 -16.91
C ALA A 56 -5.71 -3.65 -17.92
N LYS A 57 -5.43 -4.94 -18.18
CA LYS A 57 -4.44 -5.36 -19.19
C LYS A 57 -4.83 -4.94 -20.60
N LEU A 58 -6.10 -5.07 -20.97
CA LEU A 58 -6.59 -4.62 -22.27
C LEU A 58 -6.41 -3.11 -22.45
N ILE A 59 -6.75 -2.31 -21.42
CA ILE A 59 -6.60 -0.85 -21.47
C ILE A 59 -5.12 -0.47 -21.53
N ALA A 60 -4.28 -1.03 -20.67
CA ALA A 60 -2.85 -0.76 -20.64
C ALA A 60 -2.18 -1.11 -21.98
N GLY A 61 -2.48 -2.29 -22.54
CA GLY A 61 -1.94 -2.72 -23.84
C GLY A 61 -2.40 -1.85 -25.00
N ALA A 62 -3.67 -1.45 -25.03
CA ALA A 62 -4.19 -0.55 -26.04
C ALA A 62 -3.51 0.84 -25.98
N LEU A 63 -3.35 1.40 -24.79
CA LEU A 63 -2.75 2.73 -24.62
C LEU A 63 -1.24 2.71 -24.87
N SER A 64 -0.54 1.68 -24.42
CA SER A 64 0.89 1.49 -24.72
C SER A 64 1.16 1.41 -26.23
N GLY A 65 0.25 0.77 -26.99
CA GLY A 65 0.36 0.71 -28.44
C GLY A 65 -0.01 2.00 -29.19
N LEU A 66 -0.84 2.86 -28.58
CA LEU A 66 -1.28 4.12 -29.17
C LEU A 66 -0.31 5.30 -28.89
N ILE A 67 0.39 5.28 -27.77
CA ILE A 67 1.28 6.36 -27.35
C ILE A 67 2.68 6.10 -27.94
N PRO A 68 3.23 7.01 -28.76
CA PRO A 68 4.58 6.84 -29.29
C PRO A 68 5.64 6.84 -28.17
N ASP A 69 6.62 5.96 -28.28
CA ASP A 69 7.73 5.86 -27.34
C ASP A 69 8.95 6.62 -27.84
N THR A 70 8.76 7.91 -28.15
CA THR A 70 9.79 8.78 -28.73
C THR A 70 10.06 9.99 -27.84
N GLY A 71 11.28 10.08 -27.32
CA GLY A 71 11.68 11.17 -26.43
C GLY A 71 11.25 10.98 -24.98
N VAL A 72 11.88 11.69 -24.06
CA VAL A 72 11.74 11.47 -22.60
C VAL A 72 10.28 11.65 -22.13
N VAL A 73 9.61 12.69 -22.57
CA VAL A 73 8.23 13.00 -22.10
C VAL A 73 7.22 11.96 -22.59
N LEU A 74 7.28 11.56 -23.87
CA LEU A 74 6.37 10.56 -24.43
C LEU A 74 6.64 9.17 -23.87
N HIS A 75 7.91 8.83 -23.63
CA HIS A 75 8.28 7.61 -22.91
C HIS A 75 7.69 7.56 -21.50
N MET A 76 7.76 8.67 -20.74
CA MET A 76 7.13 8.76 -19.41
C MET A 76 5.60 8.57 -19.50
N VAL A 77 4.96 9.22 -20.46
CA VAL A 77 3.51 9.10 -20.67
C VAL A 77 3.14 7.67 -21.08
N ASN A 78 3.90 7.04 -21.97
CA ASN A 78 3.70 5.65 -22.38
C ASN A 78 3.89 4.69 -21.18
N THR A 79 4.96 4.86 -20.41
CA THR A 79 5.23 4.05 -19.21
C THR A 79 4.08 4.15 -18.20
N PHE A 80 3.48 5.32 -18.05
CA PHE A 80 2.33 5.51 -17.15
C PHE A 80 1.08 4.82 -17.67
N PHE A 81 0.64 5.22 -18.83
CA PHE A 81 -0.61 4.71 -19.36
C PHE A 81 -0.50 3.25 -19.85
N GLY A 82 0.70 2.76 -20.11
CA GLY A 82 0.99 1.36 -20.38
C GLY A 82 1.13 0.48 -19.14
N SER A 83 1.17 1.09 -17.93
CA SER A 83 1.32 0.33 -16.70
C SER A 83 0.03 -0.41 -16.32
N GLU A 84 0.09 -1.73 -16.26
CA GLU A 84 -1.02 -2.58 -15.82
C GLU A 84 -1.48 -2.22 -14.40
N TYR A 85 -0.54 -1.88 -13.50
CA TYR A 85 -0.85 -1.55 -12.10
C TYR A 85 -1.68 -0.27 -11.96
N VAL A 86 -1.43 0.73 -12.79
CA VAL A 86 -2.25 1.96 -12.84
C VAL A 86 -3.69 1.61 -13.18
N TRP A 87 -3.88 0.77 -14.18
CA TRP A 87 -5.23 0.41 -14.64
C TRP A 87 -5.94 -0.58 -13.73
N ILE A 88 -5.22 -1.54 -13.11
CA ILE A 88 -5.79 -2.41 -12.08
C ILE A 88 -6.36 -1.56 -10.95
N THR A 89 -5.60 -0.60 -10.45
CA THR A 89 -6.05 0.30 -9.37
C THR A 89 -7.21 1.18 -9.83
N THR A 90 -7.12 1.78 -11.01
CA THR A 90 -8.15 2.68 -11.54
C THR A 90 -9.46 1.93 -11.79
N VAL A 91 -9.41 0.78 -12.43
CA VAL A 91 -10.60 -0.05 -12.71
C VAL A 91 -11.20 -0.56 -11.40
N ALA A 92 -10.38 -1.07 -10.47
CA ALA A 92 -10.88 -1.54 -9.18
C ALA A 92 -11.56 -0.40 -8.40
N MET A 93 -10.96 0.79 -8.37
CA MET A 93 -11.54 1.97 -7.72
C MET A 93 -12.82 2.44 -8.41
N ALA A 94 -12.85 2.47 -9.74
CA ALA A 94 -14.05 2.82 -10.50
C ALA A 94 -15.20 1.86 -10.21
N VAL A 95 -14.92 0.56 -10.22
CA VAL A 95 -15.95 -0.45 -9.91
C VAL A 95 -16.39 -0.37 -8.45
N ALA A 96 -15.47 -0.13 -7.50
CA ALA A 96 -15.83 0.07 -6.10
C ALA A 96 -16.72 1.30 -5.89
N THR A 97 -16.47 2.39 -6.64
CA THR A 97 -17.22 3.64 -6.54
C THR A 97 -18.58 3.55 -7.22
N PHE A 98 -18.60 3.11 -8.48
CA PHE A 98 -19.85 3.05 -9.27
C PHE A 98 -20.67 1.78 -9.03
N GLY A 99 -20.01 0.69 -8.62
CA GLY A 99 -20.61 -0.59 -8.32
C GLY A 99 -20.78 -0.89 -6.82
N GLU A 100 -20.79 0.10 -5.96
CA GLU A 100 -20.85 -0.04 -4.49
C GLU A 100 -21.88 -1.08 -4.03
N LYS A 101 -23.09 -1.02 -4.57
CA LYS A 101 -24.21 -1.95 -4.24
C LYS A 101 -23.91 -3.42 -4.56
N GLN A 102 -23.00 -3.67 -5.49
CA GLN A 102 -22.61 -5.02 -5.93
C GLN A 102 -21.37 -5.48 -5.15
N VAL A 103 -20.40 -4.59 -4.98
CA VAL A 103 -19.15 -4.86 -4.28
C VAL A 103 -19.40 -5.10 -2.77
N THR A 104 -20.30 -4.36 -2.15
CA THR A 104 -20.68 -4.56 -0.73
C THR A 104 -21.36 -5.90 -0.46
N LYS A 105 -21.88 -6.57 -1.50
CA LYS A 105 -22.44 -7.93 -1.39
C LYS A 105 -21.38 -9.04 -1.49
N LEU A 106 -20.15 -8.69 -1.83
CA LEU A 106 -19.04 -9.65 -1.92
C LEU A 106 -18.55 -9.96 -0.50
N SER A 107 -19.02 -11.07 0.07
CA SER A 107 -18.53 -11.53 1.37
C SER A 107 -17.09 -12.01 1.26
N GLY A 108 -16.27 -11.71 2.26
CA GLY A 108 -14.90 -12.22 2.36
C GLY A 108 -13.85 -11.55 1.47
N SER A 109 -14.15 -10.50 0.73
CA SER A 109 -13.18 -9.82 -0.16
C SER A 109 -11.97 -9.30 0.60
N GLN A 110 -12.19 -8.75 1.79
CA GLN A 110 -11.15 -8.18 2.63
C GLN A 110 -10.27 -9.28 3.23
N GLU A 111 -10.87 -10.37 3.70
CA GLU A 111 -10.17 -11.50 4.31
C GLU A 111 -9.31 -12.23 3.28
N ILE A 112 -9.86 -12.49 2.09
CA ILE A 112 -9.14 -13.12 0.98
C ILE A 112 -8.01 -12.21 0.52
N GLY A 113 -8.26 -10.92 0.36
CA GLY A 113 -7.26 -9.93 -0.03
C GLY A 113 -6.11 -9.86 0.97
N THR A 114 -6.42 -9.79 2.27
CA THR A 114 -5.42 -9.77 3.34
C THR A 114 -4.59 -11.06 3.37
N TYR A 115 -5.23 -12.21 3.22
CA TYR A 115 -4.54 -13.50 3.13
C TYR A 115 -3.56 -13.55 1.95
N LEU A 116 -4.00 -13.10 0.77
CA LEU A 116 -3.15 -13.05 -0.43
C LEU A 116 -1.97 -12.10 -0.27
N ILE A 117 -2.15 -10.96 0.41
CA ILE A 117 -1.06 -10.03 0.76
C ILE A 117 -0.04 -10.71 1.68
N TYR A 118 -0.47 -11.40 2.72
CA TYR A 118 0.45 -12.12 3.61
C TYR A 118 1.19 -13.25 2.89
N LEU A 119 0.48 -13.98 2.02
CA LEU A 119 1.11 -15.00 1.17
C LEU A 119 2.18 -14.39 0.26
N PHE A 120 1.88 -13.25 -0.38
CA PHE A 120 2.81 -12.53 -1.23
C PHE A 120 4.06 -12.07 -0.45
N LEU A 121 3.87 -11.49 0.74
CA LEU A 121 4.99 -11.06 1.60
C LEU A 121 5.84 -12.25 2.06
N PHE A 122 5.20 -13.39 2.38
CA PHE A 122 5.91 -14.62 2.72
C PHE A 122 6.76 -15.10 1.54
N VAL A 123 6.19 -15.22 0.35
CA VAL A 123 6.89 -15.68 -0.86
C VAL A 123 8.08 -14.80 -1.21
N ILE A 124 7.96 -13.48 -1.08
CA ILE A 124 9.10 -12.56 -1.28
C ILE A 124 10.17 -12.75 -0.20
N GLY A 125 9.77 -13.02 1.03
CA GLY A 125 10.70 -13.21 2.15
C GLY A 125 11.49 -14.50 2.10
N VAL A 126 10.93 -15.59 1.55
CA VAL A 126 11.56 -16.93 1.52
C VAL A 126 12.96 -16.92 0.88
N PRO A 127 13.22 -16.31 -0.29
CA PRO A 127 14.55 -16.29 -0.89
C PRO A 127 15.52 -15.30 -0.21
N ALA A 128 15.03 -14.46 0.71
CA ALA A 128 15.84 -13.44 1.37
C ALA A 128 16.78 -14.10 2.40
N SER A 129 18.08 -14.11 2.09
CA SER A 129 19.11 -14.58 3.01
C SER A 129 19.86 -13.40 3.60
N ILE A 130 19.70 -13.16 4.91
CA ILE A 130 20.41 -12.08 5.62
C ILE A 130 21.92 -12.26 5.48
N TYR A 131 22.42 -13.50 5.54
CA TYR A 131 23.85 -13.80 5.35
C TYR A 131 24.33 -13.33 3.97
N LYS A 132 23.62 -13.68 2.89
CA LYS A 132 23.98 -13.27 1.54
C LYS A 132 23.92 -11.74 1.36
N ILE A 133 22.93 -11.09 1.94
CA ILE A 133 22.81 -9.63 1.87
C ILE A 133 24.05 -8.97 2.51
N ILE A 134 24.50 -9.45 3.66
CA ILE A 134 25.64 -8.88 4.37
C ILE A 134 26.96 -9.19 3.65
N THR A 135 27.12 -10.39 3.11
CA THR A 135 28.39 -10.83 2.52
C THR A 135 28.54 -10.49 1.05
N GLU A 136 27.47 -10.58 0.27
CA GLU A 136 27.52 -10.41 -1.18
C GLU A 136 27.15 -8.97 -1.63
N THR A 137 26.28 -8.29 -0.84
CA THR A 137 25.75 -6.95 -1.22
C THR A 137 25.77 -5.94 -0.07
N PRO A 138 26.88 -5.75 0.67
CA PRO A 138 26.92 -4.83 1.82
C PRO A 138 26.68 -3.37 1.43
N LEU A 139 27.11 -2.97 0.23
CA LEU A 139 26.88 -1.62 -0.28
C LEU A 139 25.40 -1.34 -0.52
N LEU A 140 24.67 -2.33 -1.04
CA LEU A 140 23.23 -2.23 -1.26
C LEU A 140 22.47 -2.12 0.06
N LEU A 141 22.91 -2.86 1.09
CA LEU A 141 22.36 -2.77 2.44
C LEU A 141 22.57 -1.37 3.03
N ALA A 142 23.79 -0.80 2.90
CA ALA A 142 24.08 0.55 3.36
C ALA A 142 23.24 1.61 2.62
N PHE A 143 23.11 1.47 1.30
CA PHE A 143 22.27 2.36 0.48
C PHE A 143 20.81 2.31 0.93
N THR A 144 20.25 1.11 1.10
CA THR A 144 18.87 0.93 1.56
C THR A 144 18.67 1.51 2.96
N ALA A 145 19.62 1.31 3.88
CA ALA A 145 19.56 1.88 5.22
C ALA A 145 19.54 3.42 5.19
N ILE A 146 20.37 4.04 4.36
CA ILE A 146 20.38 5.50 4.17
C ILE A 146 19.02 5.97 3.62
N MET A 147 18.48 5.30 2.60
CA MET A 147 17.17 5.62 2.02
C MET A 147 16.06 5.58 3.07
N VAL A 148 16.01 4.54 3.91
CA VAL A 148 15.04 4.40 4.99
C VAL A 148 15.20 5.52 6.02
N CYS A 149 16.42 5.82 6.46
CA CYS A 149 16.68 6.89 7.42
C CYS A 149 16.27 8.27 6.88
N VAL A 150 16.59 8.56 5.62
CA VAL A 150 16.22 9.80 4.95
C VAL A 150 14.70 9.91 4.83
N ASN A 151 14.02 8.84 4.39
CA ASN A 151 12.55 8.81 4.32
C ASN A 151 11.92 9.07 5.69
N MET A 152 12.37 8.38 6.74
CA MET A 152 11.87 8.62 8.10
C MET A 152 12.06 10.07 8.53
N LEU A 153 13.25 10.63 8.31
CA LEU A 153 13.56 12.01 8.65
C LEU A 153 12.62 12.99 7.94
N PHE A 154 12.43 12.83 6.63
CA PHE A 154 11.52 13.68 5.86
C PHE A 154 10.06 13.53 6.32
N CYS A 155 9.58 12.31 6.54
CA CYS A 155 8.22 12.06 7.02
C CYS A 155 7.99 12.68 8.41
N PHE A 156 8.90 12.46 9.36
CA PHE A 156 8.73 12.99 10.72
C PHE A 156 8.89 14.52 10.78
N VAL A 157 9.88 15.08 10.13
CA VAL A 157 10.09 16.53 10.10
C VAL A 157 8.98 17.23 9.32
N GLY A 158 8.67 16.74 8.10
CA GLY A 158 7.61 17.30 7.26
C GLY A 158 6.23 17.16 7.90
N GLY A 159 5.91 16.00 8.45
CA GLY A 159 4.66 15.75 9.13
C GLY A 159 4.47 16.65 10.36
N LYS A 160 5.55 16.89 11.13
CA LYS A 160 5.51 17.83 12.26
C LYS A 160 5.27 19.26 11.80
N LEU A 161 5.93 19.70 10.74
CA LEU A 161 5.75 21.05 10.19
C LEU A 161 4.33 21.27 9.66
N LEU A 162 3.75 20.26 9.06
CA LEU A 162 2.39 20.27 8.53
C LEU A 162 1.32 19.92 9.57
N LYS A 163 1.73 19.61 10.81
CA LYS A 163 0.85 19.28 11.93
C LYS A 163 -0.02 18.03 11.71
N PHE A 164 0.51 17.03 11.00
CA PHE A 164 -0.13 15.72 10.90
C PHE A 164 -0.04 14.94 12.21
N ASP A 165 -0.99 14.06 12.43
CA ASP A 165 -0.99 13.16 13.57
C ASP A 165 0.14 12.11 13.46
N LEU A 166 0.62 11.64 14.60
CA LEU A 166 1.75 10.73 14.65
C LEU A 166 1.47 9.42 13.89
N GLU A 167 0.25 8.93 13.99
CA GLU A 167 -0.23 7.71 13.34
C GLU A 167 -0.16 7.84 11.82
N ASP A 168 -0.61 8.98 11.27
CA ASP A 168 -0.56 9.26 9.83
C ASP A 168 0.89 9.33 9.34
N ILE A 169 1.78 9.98 10.10
CA ILE A 169 3.20 10.07 9.76
C ILE A 169 3.87 8.69 9.74
N ILE A 170 3.57 7.85 10.74
CA ILE A 170 4.11 6.49 10.84
C ILE A 170 3.63 5.64 9.66
N LEU A 171 2.33 5.70 9.35
CA LEU A 171 1.75 4.95 8.25
C LEU A 171 2.25 5.43 6.88
N ALA A 172 2.39 6.74 6.69
CA ALA A 172 2.95 7.32 5.47
C ALA A 172 4.42 6.89 5.28
N SER A 173 5.23 6.94 6.33
CA SER A 173 6.62 6.46 6.29
C SER A 173 6.69 4.96 5.97
N ASN A 174 5.84 4.14 6.59
CA ASN A 174 5.77 2.71 6.31
C ASN A 174 5.32 2.44 4.87
N ALA A 175 4.31 3.17 4.38
CA ALA A 175 3.85 3.03 3.00
C ALA A 175 4.95 3.33 1.97
N ASN A 176 5.81 4.31 2.24
CA ASN A 176 6.94 4.64 1.37
C ASN A 176 8.08 3.59 1.41
N ILE A 177 8.24 2.86 2.50
CA ILE A 177 9.30 1.85 2.67
C ILE A 177 8.83 0.47 2.23
N GLY A 178 7.70 0.02 2.76
CA GLY A 178 7.19 -1.34 2.58
C GLY A 178 5.97 -1.43 1.66
N GLY A 179 5.43 -0.28 1.25
CA GLY A 179 4.25 -0.19 0.41
C GLY A 179 2.93 -0.09 1.18
N PRO A 180 1.83 0.21 0.47
CA PRO A 180 0.51 0.41 1.07
C PRO A 180 0.02 -0.80 1.87
N THR A 181 0.38 -2.01 1.44
CA THR A 181 -0.04 -3.26 2.07
C THR A 181 0.58 -3.47 3.45
N THR A 182 1.87 -3.15 3.61
CA THR A 182 2.55 -3.23 4.92
C THR A 182 2.03 -2.17 5.88
N ALA A 183 1.76 -0.98 5.38
CA ALA A 183 1.19 0.11 6.17
C ALA A 183 -0.26 -0.22 6.59
N ALA A 184 -1.07 -0.81 5.71
CA ALA A 184 -2.40 -1.29 6.05
C ALA A 184 -2.34 -2.40 7.12
N GLY A 185 -1.44 -3.38 6.97
CA GLY A 185 -1.21 -4.41 7.99
C GLY A 185 -0.80 -3.82 9.34
N MET A 186 0.05 -2.79 9.34
CA MET A 186 0.41 -2.07 10.55
C MET A 186 -0.78 -1.34 11.17
N ALA A 187 -1.58 -0.63 10.36
CA ALA A 187 -2.78 0.06 10.84
C ALA A 187 -3.76 -0.91 11.51
N ILE A 188 -3.98 -2.08 10.90
CA ILE A 188 -4.82 -3.14 11.46
C ILE A 188 -4.28 -3.64 12.80
N SER A 189 -2.97 -3.95 12.85
CA SER A 189 -2.35 -4.50 14.06
C SER A 189 -2.35 -3.52 15.23
N GLN A 190 -2.38 -2.21 14.95
CA GLN A 190 -2.47 -1.16 15.96
C GLN A 190 -3.92 -0.75 16.29
N GLY A 191 -4.93 -1.36 15.67
CA GLY A 191 -6.32 -1.02 15.89
C GLY A 191 -6.80 0.27 15.19
N TRP A 192 -6.00 0.80 14.24
CA TRP A 192 -6.33 2.02 13.47
C TRP A 192 -7.09 1.68 12.19
N SER A 193 -8.15 0.88 12.29
CA SER A 193 -8.88 0.31 11.14
C SER A 193 -9.42 1.35 10.17
N HIS A 194 -9.78 2.54 10.67
CA HIS A 194 -10.26 3.65 9.84
C HIS A 194 -9.17 4.26 8.95
N LEU A 195 -7.88 4.08 9.29
CA LEU A 195 -6.75 4.55 8.47
C LEU A 195 -6.35 3.56 7.36
N VAL A 196 -6.89 2.34 7.38
CA VAL A 196 -6.56 1.31 6.37
C VAL A 196 -6.92 1.77 4.96
N GLY A 197 -8.14 2.28 4.76
CA GLY A 197 -8.58 2.82 3.47
C GLY A 197 -7.71 3.98 2.98
N PRO A 198 -7.57 5.05 3.76
CA PRO A 198 -6.70 6.18 3.42
C PRO A 198 -5.26 5.78 3.09
N VAL A 199 -4.63 4.92 3.90
CA VAL A 199 -3.24 4.52 3.67
C VAL A 199 -3.06 3.69 2.40
N MET A 200 -4.04 2.85 2.07
CA MET A 200 -4.04 2.09 0.81
C MET A 200 -4.13 3.02 -0.41
N LEU A 201 -5.03 4.00 -0.37
CA LEU A 201 -5.20 4.98 -1.44
C LEU A 201 -3.95 5.85 -1.62
N VAL A 202 -3.47 6.45 -0.54
CA VAL A 202 -2.29 7.33 -0.57
C VAL A 202 -1.03 6.55 -0.97
N GLY A 203 -0.85 5.34 -0.44
CA GLY A 203 0.29 4.49 -0.78
C GLY A 203 0.27 4.05 -2.25
N THR A 204 -0.89 3.69 -2.79
CA THR A 204 -1.03 3.34 -4.21
C THR A 204 -0.76 4.55 -5.10
N PHE A 205 -1.29 5.72 -4.74
CA PHE A 205 -0.99 6.98 -5.42
C PHE A 205 0.51 7.32 -5.37
N GLY A 206 1.15 7.04 -4.22
CA GLY A 206 2.60 7.17 -4.03
C GLY A 206 3.42 6.30 -4.98
N TYR A 207 2.98 5.07 -5.27
CA TYR A 207 3.62 4.21 -6.28
C TYR A 207 3.56 4.84 -7.67
N VAL A 208 2.41 5.42 -8.02
CA VAL A 208 2.23 6.11 -9.29
C VAL A 208 3.20 7.28 -9.41
N ILE A 209 3.16 8.23 -8.48
CA ILE A 209 4.02 9.43 -8.49
C ILE A 209 5.49 9.05 -8.36
N GLY A 210 5.82 8.11 -7.47
CA GLY A 210 7.18 7.68 -7.19
C GLY A 210 7.88 7.11 -8.42
N THR A 211 7.17 6.37 -9.25
CA THR A 211 7.70 5.84 -10.51
C THR A 211 8.09 6.98 -11.46
N TYR A 212 7.25 8.00 -11.58
CA TYR A 212 7.56 9.14 -12.45
C TYR A 212 8.70 10.00 -11.95
N LEU A 213 8.66 10.32 -10.67
CA LEU A 213 9.74 11.08 -10.04
C LEU A 213 11.05 10.30 -10.14
N GLY A 214 11.02 8.99 -9.98
CA GLY A 214 12.17 8.12 -10.13
C GLY A 214 12.75 8.15 -11.54
N ILE A 215 11.92 8.03 -12.56
CA ILE A 215 12.33 8.10 -13.98
C ILE A 215 12.88 9.51 -14.31
N LEU A 216 12.21 10.56 -13.84
CA LEU A 216 12.65 11.93 -14.09
C LEU A 216 14.00 12.20 -13.43
N VAL A 217 14.17 11.83 -12.17
CA VAL A 217 15.44 12.01 -11.45
C VAL A 217 16.53 11.15 -12.05
N GLY A 218 16.26 9.89 -12.41
CA GLY A 218 17.19 9.01 -13.09
C GLY A 218 17.67 9.61 -14.42
N GLY A 219 16.73 10.11 -15.23
CA GLY A 219 17.04 10.77 -16.49
C GLY A 219 17.91 12.04 -16.34
N VAL A 220 17.66 12.83 -15.27
CA VAL A 220 18.50 14.01 -14.95
C VAL A 220 19.90 13.61 -14.48
N LEU A 221 20.02 12.51 -13.73
CA LEU A 221 21.29 12.00 -13.22
C LEU A 221 22.09 11.18 -14.25
N GLY A 222 21.52 10.93 -15.45
CA GLY A 222 22.15 10.19 -16.52
C GLY A 222 22.18 8.68 -16.32
N ALA A 223 21.19 8.16 -15.58
CA ALA A 223 20.99 6.73 -15.35
C ALA A 223 20.05 6.12 -16.41
#